data_9ea62e7c9b69e6a0a34c6a0539d8d580
#
_entry.id   9ea62e7c9b69e6a0a34c6a0539d8d580
#
_cell.length_a   1.000
_cell.length_b   1.000
_cell.length_c   1.000
_cell.angle_alpha   90.00
_cell.angle_beta   90.00
_cell.angle_gamma   90.00
#
_symmetry.space_group_name_H-M   'P 1'
#
loop_
_entity.id
_entity.type
_entity.pdbx_description
1 polymer ?
#
loop_
_entity_poly.entity_id
_entity_poly.type
_entity_poly.pdbx_seq_one_letter_code
_entity_poly.pdbx_strand_id
1 'polypeptide(L)'
;MKNLKFDGTQLKYIAIIAMTIDHLAWLLYPGLVKEPIPVLMHIVGRLTAPIMWYFIAEGCYYTKDIKKYFFRIMSFAVISHFAFCFGLGIPFDITTGSIFNKTSVLFPLAMSVALIAIFRNEKINNILKILTIIVFCLLTFAADWSSIALMMPFFLYNHRNNKKQQILDYVIWISVYAAIYIIFIDVFYGLLQFATLFSLPLLMRYDGTRGKHIGSKWFFYYYYPIHLAIIGIFRIILYGNISLVL
;
A
#
# COMPACT_ATOMS: atom_id res chain seq x y z
N MET A 1 -24.29 7.48 22.44
CA MET A 1 -23.53 7.91 21.24
C MET A 1 -23.71 6.85 20.16
N LYS A 2 -24.29 7.17 18.99
CA LYS A 2 -24.36 6.24 17.84
C LYS A 2 -22.95 5.86 17.49
N ASN A 3 -22.61 4.56 17.51
CA ASN A 3 -21.30 4.10 17.04
C ASN A 3 -21.16 4.49 15.57
N LEU A 4 -20.28 5.44 15.30
CA LEU A 4 -19.95 5.89 13.94
C LEU A 4 -19.42 4.68 13.17
N LYS A 5 -20.12 4.27 12.12
CA LYS A 5 -19.70 3.19 11.21
C LYS A 5 -19.27 3.81 9.88
N PHE A 6 -18.33 3.17 9.23
CA PHE A 6 -17.82 3.58 7.91
C PHE A 6 -18.16 2.52 6.86
N ASP A 7 -18.65 2.96 5.71
CA ASP A 7 -18.72 2.10 4.53
C ASP A 7 -17.38 2.02 3.78
N GLY A 8 -17.27 1.10 2.83
CA GLY A 8 -16.03 0.88 2.09
C GLY A 8 -15.63 2.06 1.20
N THR A 9 -16.58 2.86 0.74
CA THR A 9 -16.29 4.06 -0.06
C THR A 9 -15.70 5.16 0.81
N GLN A 10 -16.25 5.41 1.99
CA GLN A 10 -15.75 6.39 2.94
C GLN A 10 -14.31 6.09 3.37
N LEU A 11 -14.01 4.82 3.72
CA LEU A 11 -12.65 4.41 4.09
C LEU A 11 -11.66 4.60 2.94
N LYS A 12 -12.06 4.31 1.70
CA LYS A 12 -11.19 4.55 0.53
C LYS A 12 -10.94 6.05 0.28
N TYR A 13 -11.93 6.91 0.52
CA TYR A 13 -11.69 8.36 0.45
C TYR A 13 -10.74 8.84 1.55
N ILE A 14 -10.87 8.33 2.78
CA ILE A 14 -9.90 8.61 3.85
C ILE A 14 -8.49 8.19 3.41
N ALA A 15 -8.34 7.00 2.82
CA ALA A 15 -7.05 6.53 2.32
C ALA A 15 -6.48 7.43 1.22
N ILE A 16 -7.30 7.87 0.25
CA ILE A 16 -6.85 8.78 -0.82
C ILE A 16 -6.40 10.13 -0.27
N ILE A 17 -7.16 10.73 0.64
CA ILE A 17 -6.81 12.01 1.25
C ILE A 17 -5.50 11.85 2.03
N ALA A 18 -5.37 10.81 2.84
CA ALA A 18 -4.16 10.52 3.59
C ALA A 18 -2.94 10.33 2.67
N MET A 19 -3.10 9.58 1.57
CA MET A 19 -2.06 9.36 0.55
C MET A 19 -1.61 10.67 -0.10
N THR A 20 -2.57 11.54 -0.42
CA THR A 20 -2.25 12.84 -1.03
C THR A 20 -1.44 13.70 -0.07
N ILE A 21 -1.81 13.72 1.21
CA ILE A 21 -1.07 14.45 2.26
C ILE A 21 0.36 13.91 2.38
N ASP A 22 0.53 12.58 2.37
CA ASP A 22 1.87 11.95 2.44
C ASP A 22 2.76 12.33 1.25
N HIS A 23 2.22 12.24 0.03
CA HIS A 23 2.98 12.59 -1.17
C HIS A 23 3.25 14.11 -1.28
N LEU A 24 2.34 14.95 -0.78
CA LEU A 24 2.61 16.38 -0.63
C LEU A 24 3.72 16.63 0.40
N ALA A 25 3.82 15.85 1.48
CA ALA A 25 4.93 15.96 2.42
C ALA A 25 6.27 15.70 1.71
N TRP A 26 6.38 14.63 0.93
CA TRP A 26 7.57 14.34 0.12
C TRP A 26 7.89 15.46 -0.88
N LEU A 27 6.87 16.06 -1.51
CA LEU A 27 7.07 17.15 -2.46
C LEU A 27 7.56 18.43 -1.77
N LEU A 28 6.94 18.82 -0.65
CA LEU A 28 7.23 20.08 0.02
C LEU A 28 8.47 20.03 0.92
N TYR A 29 8.80 18.84 1.41
CA TYR A 29 9.90 18.56 2.33
C TYR A 29 10.69 17.34 1.88
N PRO A 30 11.49 17.45 0.78
CA PRO A 30 12.24 16.32 0.24
C PRO A 30 13.20 15.70 1.25
N GLY A 31 13.30 14.36 1.25
CA GLY A 31 14.14 13.58 2.14
C GLY A 31 13.52 13.29 3.51
N LEU A 32 14.32 12.75 4.42
CA LEU A 32 13.87 12.34 5.76
C LEU A 32 13.87 13.50 6.75
N VAL A 33 12.99 14.48 6.54
CA VAL A 33 12.89 15.70 7.36
C VAL A 33 12.13 15.40 8.65
N LYS A 34 12.72 15.73 9.81
CA LYS A 34 12.19 15.45 11.16
C LYS A 34 11.49 16.64 11.82
N GLU A 35 11.09 17.62 11.02
CA GLU A 35 10.30 18.75 11.50
C GLU A 35 8.85 18.35 11.80
N PRO A 36 8.15 19.08 12.71
CA PRO A 36 6.79 18.69 13.12
C PRO A 36 5.77 18.60 11.99
N ILE A 37 5.80 19.54 11.03
CA ILE A 37 4.81 19.58 9.94
C ILE A 37 4.91 18.36 9.01
N PRO A 38 6.08 18.06 8.36
CA PRO A 38 6.20 16.88 7.51
C PRO A 38 5.97 15.59 8.29
N VAL A 39 6.41 15.50 9.55
CA VAL A 39 6.17 14.32 10.39
C VAL A 39 4.67 14.09 10.60
N LEU A 40 3.89 15.12 10.92
CA LEU A 40 2.43 15.00 11.04
C LEU A 40 1.77 14.59 9.73
N MET A 41 2.23 15.14 8.60
CA MET A 41 1.73 14.76 7.28
C MET A 41 2.02 13.28 6.98
N HIS A 42 3.21 12.79 7.32
CA HIS A 42 3.56 11.37 7.19
C HIS A 42 2.75 10.46 8.13
N ILE A 43 2.49 10.90 9.39
CA ILE A 43 1.62 10.16 10.31
C ILE A 43 0.23 9.98 9.72
N VAL A 44 -0.36 11.04 9.17
CA VAL A 44 -1.66 10.94 8.48
C VAL A 44 -1.55 10.01 7.26
N GLY A 45 -0.49 10.13 6.48
CA GLY A 45 -0.21 9.30 5.31
C GLY A 45 -0.18 7.80 5.60
N ARG A 46 0.30 7.40 6.80
CA ARG A 46 0.37 6.00 7.23
C ARG A 46 -1.00 5.30 7.30
N LEU A 47 -2.10 6.02 7.28
CA LEU A 47 -3.45 5.43 7.22
C LEU A 47 -3.75 4.76 5.87
N THR A 48 -3.08 5.18 4.80
CA THR A 48 -3.37 4.75 3.41
C THR A 48 -3.16 3.26 3.21
N ALA A 49 -1.95 2.79 3.46
CA ALA A 49 -1.53 1.43 3.13
C ALA A 49 -2.40 0.36 3.81
N PRO A 50 -2.63 0.40 5.15
CA PRO A 50 -3.44 -0.62 5.83
C PRO A 50 -4.89 -0.65 5.37
N ILE A 51 -5.48 0.50 5.04
CA ILE A 51 -6.83 0.56 4.49
C ILE A 51 -6.85 -0.11 3.11
N MET A 52 -5.87 0.18 2.26
CA MET A 52 -5.80 -0.43 0.92
C MET A 52 -5.54 -1.94 0.99
N TRP A 53 -4.66 -2.41 1.89
CA TRP A 53 -4.43 -3.85 2.12
C TRP A 53 -5.73 -4.57 2.49
N TYR A 54 -6.50 -3.98 3.41
CA TYR A 54 -7.79 -4.52 3.82
C TYR A 54 -8.73 -4.65 2.62
N PHE A 55 -8.82 -3.63 1.77
CA PHE A 55 -9.71 -3.67 0.60
C PHE A 55 -9.21 -4.55 -0.55
N ILE A 56 -7.92 -4.86 -0.64
CA ILE A 56 -7.44 -5.93 -1.53
C ILE A 56 -7.95 -7.29 -1.05
N ALA A 57 -7.86 -7.58 0.25
CA ALA A 57 -8.37 -8.82 0.84
C ALA A 57 -9.89 -8.96 0.63
N GLU A 58 -10.67 -7.90 0.92
CA GLU A 58 -12.10 -7.86 0.67
C GLU A 58 -12.43 -8.01 -0.83
N GLY A 59 -11.66 -7.37 -1.71
CA GLY A 59 -11.78 -7.51 -3.15
C GLY A 59 -11.58 -8.95 -3.62
N CYS A 60 -10.60 -9.67 -3.06
CA CYS A 60 -10.39 -11.10 -3.33
C CYS A 60 -11.55 -11.96 -2.86
N TYR A 61 -12.19 -11.60 -1.75
CA TYR A 61 -13.32 -12.34 -1.21
C TYR A 61 -14.58 -12.17 -2.08
N TYR A 62 -14.90 -10.94 -2.49
CA TYR A 62 -16.14 -10.64 -3.22
C TYR A 62 -16.04 -10.82 -4.74
N THR A 63 -14.83 -10.95 -5.29
CA THR A 63 -14.68 -11.10 -6.75
C THR A 63 -15.18 -12.46 -7.24
N LYS A 64 -15.96 -12.44 -8.32
CA LYS A 64 -16.37 -13.66 -9.03
C LYS A 64 -15.24 -14.26 -9.88
N ASP A 65 -14.31 -13.42 -10.32
CA ASP A 65 -13.20 -13.80 -11.19
C ASP A 65 -11.89 -13.18 -10.67
N ILE A 66 -11.14 -13.97 -9.89
CA ILE A 66 -9.89 -13.52 -9.29
C ILE A 66 -8.80 -13.27 -10.33
N LYS A 67 -8.84 -13.96 -11.50
CA LYS A 67 -7.88 -13.73 -12.58
C LYS A 67 -8.09 -12.35 -13.20
N LYS A 68 -9.34 -11.98 -13.53
CA LYS A 68 -9.66 -10.63 -14.01
C LYS A 68 -9.32 -9.56 -12.98
N TYR A 69 -9.49 -9.84 -11.68
CA TYR A 69 -9.12 -8.92 -10.62
C TYR A 69 -7.60 -8.72 -10.58
N PHE A 70 -6.82 -9.81 -10.65
CA PHE A 70 -5.36 -9.76 -10.74
C PHE A 70 -4.89 -8.93 -11.93
N PHE A 71 -5.33 -9.27 -13.15
CA PHE A 71 -4.90 -8.56 -14.36
C PHE A 71 -5.26 -7.08 -14.32
N ARG A 72 -6.40 -6.72 -13.74
CA ARG A 72 -6.78 -5.32 -13.58
C ARG A 72 -5.80 -4.58 -12.67
N ILE A 73 -5.47 -5.12 -11.49
CA ILE A 73 -4.51 -4.45 -10.57
C ILE A 73 -3.12 -4.44 -11.18
N MET A 74 -2.69 -5.52 -11.82
CA MET A 74 -1.38 -5.61 -12.46
C MET A 74 -1.23 -4.60 -13.61
N SER A 75 -2.26 -4.40 -14.44
CA SER A 75 -2.24 -3.36 -15.49
C SER A 75 -2.03 -1.96 -14.89
N PHE A 76 -2.75 -1.65 -13.79
CA PHE A 76 -2.53 -0.40 -13.09
C PHE A 76 -1.18 -0.36 -12.35
N ALA A 77 -0.63 -1.49 -11.90
CA ALA A 77 0.70 -1.53 -11.30
C ALA A 77 1.78 -1.14 -12.33
N VAL A 78 1.67 -1.61 -13.57
CA VAL A 78 2.58 -1.23 -14.65
C VAL A 78 2.49 0.27 -14.95
N ILE A 79 1.29 0.81 -15.14
CA ILE A 79 1.08 2.25 -15.37
C ILE A 79 1.63 3.06 -14.18
N SER A 80 1.35 2.61 -12.98
CA SER A 80 1.74 3.31 -11.75
C SER A 80 3.23 3.21 -11.45
N HIS A 81 3.96 2.22 -11.99
CA HIS A 81 5.41 2.19 -11.90
C HIS A 81 6.02 3.45 -12.53
N PHE A 82 5.61 3.77 -13.77
CA PHE A 82 6.11 4.97 -14.46
C PHE A 82 5.70 6.27 -13.75
N ALA A 83 4.43 6.35 -13.30
CA ALA A 83 3.96 7.51 -12.58
C ALA A 83 4.67 7.68 -11.22
N PHE A 84 4.97 6.59 -10.52
CA PHE A 84 5.68 6.57 -9.25
C PHE A 84 7.15 7.02 -9.42
N CYS A 85 7.85 6.45 -10.38
CA CYS A 85 9.23 6.84 -10.68
C CYS A 85 9.30 8.32 -11.13
N PHE A 86 8.41 8.74 -12.02
CA PHE A 86 8.29 10.13 -12.44
C PHE A 86 7.93 11.06 -11.28
N GLY A 87 6.95 10.68 -10.45
CA GLY A 87 6.48 11.45 -9.32
C GLY A 87 7.57 11.73 -8.29
N LEU A 88 8.28 10.68 -7.89
CA LEU A 88 9.29 10.76 -6.83
C LEU A 88 10.72 11.03 -7.33
N GLY A 89 10.94 11.09 -8.64
CA GLY A 89 12.26 11.30 -9.22
C GLY A 89 13.20 10.10 -9.07
N ILE A 90 12.63 8.89 -9.13
CA ILE A 90 13.37 7.62 -9.04
C ILE A 90 13.66 7.13 -10.46
N PRO A 91 14.81 6.47 -10.70
CA PRO A 91 15.09 5.86 -12.01
C PRO A 91 13.99 4.88 -12.44
N PHE A 92 13.62 4.90 -13.73
CA PHE A 92 12.66 3.93 -14.28
C PHE A 92 13.23 2.52 -14.33
N ASP A 93 14.55 2.40 -14.38
CA ASP A 93 15.25 1.13 -14.39
C ASP A 93 15.33 0.56 -12.97
N ILE A 94 14.72 -0.60 -12.78
CA ILE A 94 14.70 -1.32 -11.49
C ILE A 94 16.08 -1.85 -11.05
N THR A 95 17.07 -1.83 -11.92
CA THR A 95 18.44 -2.31 -11.62
C THR A 95 19.32 -1.23 -10.99
N THR A 96 18.96 0.05 -11.17
CA THR A 96 19.73 1.20 -10.67
C THR A 96 19.11 1.83 -9.42
N GLY A 97 19.89 2.60 -8.67
CA GLY A 97 19.45 3.32 -7.48
C GLY A 97 19.32 2.48 -6.20
N SER A 98 18.50 2.94 -5.26
CA SER A 98 18.25 2.28 -3.98
C SER A 98 17.70 0.85 -4.17
N ILE A 99 17.96 -0.04 -3.22
CA ILE A 99 17.34 -1.38 -3.17
C ILE A 99 15.87 -1.34 -2.71
N PHE A 100 15.40 -0.21 -2.19
CA PHE A 100 14.03 0.01 -1.73
C PHE A 100 13.29 1.00 -2.64
N ASN A 101 11.96 0.95 -2.62
CA ASN A 101 11.07 1.89 -3.32
C ASN A 101 11.30 1.97 -4.85
N LYS A 102 11.69 0.88 -5.49
CA LYS A 102 11.94 0.84 -6.95
C LYS A 102 10.67 0.85 -7.79
N THR A 103 9.55 0.47 -7.22
CA THR A 103 8.24 0.44 -7.90
C THR A 103 7.12 0.69 -6.91
N SER A 104 5.97 1.07 -7.45
CA SER A 104 4.79 1.41 -6.66
C SER A 104 4.23 0.22 -5.87
N VAL A 105 3.52 0.52 -4.78
CA VAL A 105 2.81 -0.45 -3.93
C VAL A 105 1.79 -1.31 -4.68
N LEU A 106 1.30 -0.88 -5.85
CA LEU A 106 0.33 -1.67 -6.63
C LEU A 106 0.91 -2.99 -7.14
N PHE A 107 2.22 -3.07 -7.36
CA PHE A 107 2.87 -4.32 -7.76
C PHE A 107 2.77 -5.41 -6.68
N PRO A 108 3.23 -5.21 -5.43
CA PRO A 108 3.04 -6.22 -4.37
C PRO A 108 1.57 -6.49 -4.06
N LEU A 109 0.67 -5.50 -4.21
CA LEU A 109 -0.77 -5.74 -4.05
C LEU A 109 -1.33 -6.67 -5.14
N ALA A 110 -0.91 -6.52 -6.39
CA ALA A 110 -1.27 -7.46 -7.46
C ALA A 110 -0.73 -8.86 -7.18
N MET A 111 0.52 -8.96 -6.74
CA MET A 111 1.14 -10.24 -6.36
C MET A 111 0.42 -10.90 -5.18
N SER A 112 -0.12 -10.11 -4.23
CA SER A 112 -0.97 -10.62 -3.15
C SER A 112 -2.25 -11.27 -3.67
N VAL A 113 -2.91 -10.67 -4.67
CA VAL A 113 -4.09 -11.28 -5.32
C VAL A 113 -3.72 -12.61 -5.99
N ALA A 114 -2.55 -12.68 -6.66
CA ALA A 114 -2.05 -13.94 -7.25
C ALA A 114 -1.77 -14.99 -6.16
N LEU A 115 -1.14 -14.60 -5.05
CA LEU A 115 -0.86 -15.49 -3.93
C LEU A 115 -2.15 -16.07 -3.34
N ILE A 116 -3.15 -15.22 -3.08
CA ILE A 116 -4.48 -15.67 -2.61
C ILE A 116 -5.11 -16.64 -3.61
N ALA A 117 -5.03 -16.37 -4.92
CA ALA A 117 -5.56 -17.26 -5.94
C ALA A 117 -4.89 -18.65 -5.93
N ILE A 118 -3.57 -18.70 -5.76
CA ILE A 118 -2.78 -19.94 -5.66
C ILE A 118 -3.19 -20.73 -4.40
N PHE A 119 -3.34 -20.05 -3.26
CA PHE A 119 -3.71 -20.72 -2.01
C PHE A 119 -5.15 -21.24 -2.00
N ARG A 120 -6.06 -20.60 -2.74
CA ARG A 120 -7.43 -21.09 -2.94
C ARG A 120 -7.50 -22.37 -3.80
N ASN A 121 -6.46 -22.66 -4.55
CA ASN A 121 -6.43 -23.85 -5.40
C ASN A 121 -5.92 -25.06 -4.60
N GLU A 122 -6.81 -25.96 -4.23
CA GLU A 122 -6.50 -27.16 -3.47
C GLU A 122 -5.66 -28.18 -4.26
N LYS A 123 -5.61 -28.08 -5.60
CA LYS A 123 -4.79 -28.96 -6.45
C LYS A 123 -3.29 -28.66 -6.35
N ILE A 124 -2.92 -27.48 -5.84
CA ILE A 124 -1.52 -27.08 -5.66
C ILE A 124 -1.02 -27.62 -4.31
N ASN A 125 0.07 -28.35 -4.33
CA ASN A 125 0.65 -28.93 -3.11
C ASN A 125 1.25 -27.83 -2.20
N ASN A 126 1.38 -28.14 -0.90
CA ASN A 126 1.82 -27.17 0.10
C ASN A 126 3.29 -26.73 -0.11
N ILE A 127 4.15 -27.60 -0.63
CA ILE A 127 5.55 -27.23 -0.92
C ILE A 127 5.59 -26.14 -1.98
N LEU A 128 4.82 -26.30 -3.07
CA LEU A 128 4.76 -25.29 -4.13
C LEU A 128 4.15 -23.97 -3.63
N LYS A 129 3.15 -24.01 -2.73
CA LYS A 129 2.60 -22.83 -2.08
C LYS A 129 3.65 -22.09 -1.25
N ILE A 130 4.45 -22.80 -0.46
CA ILE A 130 5.54 -22.21 0.34
C ILE A 130 6.61 -21.60 -0.58
N LEU A 131 7.04 -22.32 -1.61
CA LEU A 131 8.00 -21.80 -2.59
C LEU A 131 7.47 -20.53 -3.28
N THR A 132 6.17 -20.47 -3.58
CA THR A 132 5.54 -19.28 -4.16
C THR A 132 5.62 -18.09 -3.20
N ILE A 133 5.40 -18.28 -1.90
CA ILE A 133 5.57 -17.18 -0.92
C ILE A 133 7.00 -16.64 -0.99
N ILE A 134 8.01 -17.53 -0.94
CA ILE A 134 9.42 -17.13 -0.95
C ILE A 134 9.74 -16.34 -2.22
N VAL A 135 9.38 -16.87 -3.39
CA VAL A 135 9.63 -16.20 -4.68
C VAL A 135 8.93 -14.85 -4.75
N PHE A 136 7.66 -14.77 -4.33
CA PHE A 136 6.91 -13.52 -4.39
C PHE A 136 7.44 -12.49 -3.39
N CYS A 137 7.87 -12.91 -2.21
CA CYS A 137 8.53 -12.02 -1.25
C CYS A 137 9.84 -11.45 -1.82
N LEU A 138 10.66 -12.25 -2.48
CA LEU A 138 11.88 -11.78 -3.14
C LEU A 138 11.58 -10.80 -4.26
N LEU A 139 10.59 -11.09 -5.12
CA LEU A 139 10.19 -10.21 -6.23
C LEU A 139 9.63 -8.86 -5.76
N THR A 140 8.92 -8.85 -4.62
CA THR A 140 8.27 -7.63 -4.11
C THR A 140 9.11 -6.87 -3.09
N PHE A 141 10.25 -7.40 -2.70
CA PHE A 141 11.10 -6.83 -1.65
C PHE A 141 11.49 -5.37 -1.94
N ALA A 142 11.84 -5.08 -3.19
CA ALA A 142 12.27 -3.76 -3.63
C ALA A 142 11.11 -2.76 -3.92
N ALA A 143 9.86 -3.18 -3.80
CA ALA A 143 8.71 -2.31 -4.02
C ALA A 143 8.43 -1.41 -2.82
N ASP A 144 7.65 -0.35 -3.04
CA ASP A 144 7.06 0.45 -1.95
C ASP A 144 6.25 -0.44 -1.00
N TRP A 145 6.47 -0.29 0.30
CA TRP A 145 5.99 -1.18 1.36
C TRP A 145 6.50 -2.62 1.28
N SER A 146 7.48 -2.90 0.40
CA SER A 146 8.18 -4.19 0.32
C SER A 146 7.23 -5.40 0.29
N SER A 147 7.70 -6.54 0.72
CA SER A 147 6.91 -7.77 0.84
C SER A 147 5.79 -7.70 1.89
N ILE A 148 5.76 -6.65 2.71
CA ILE A 148 4.66 -6.42 3.67
C ILE A 148 3.34 -6.16 2.93
N ALA A 149 3.38 -5.35 1.85
CA ALA A 149 2.20 -5.09 1.03
C ALA A 149 1.71 -6.33 0.24
N LEU A 150 2.57 -7.33 0.04
CA LEU A 150 2.19 -8.65 -0.46
C LEU A 150 1.49 -9.48 0.62
N MET A 151 2.11 -9.58 1.82
CA MET A 151 1.71 -10.53 2.85
C MET A 151 0.48 -10.07 3.63
N MET A 152 0.35 -8.77 3.88
CA MET A 152 -0.77 -8.24 4.66
C MET A 152 -2.14 -8.58 4.09
N PRO A 153 -2.45 -8.32 2.79
CA PRO A 153 -3.76 -8.70 2.25
C PRO A 153 -3.98 -10.21 2.28
N PHE A 154 -2.93 -11.02 2.14
CA PHE A 154 -3.00 -12.48 2.23
C PHE A 154 -3.43 -12.93 3.63
N PHE A 155 -2.82 -12.40 4.70
CA PHE A 155 -3.21 -12.73 6.08
C PHE A 155 -4.59 -12.20 6.42
N LEU A 156 -4.91 -10.96 6.04
CA LEU A 156 -6.24 -10.38 6.24
C LEU A 156 -7.35 -11.17 5.54
N TYR A 157 -7.06 -11.73 4.36
CA TYR A 157 -7.98 -12.61 3.64
C TYR A 157 -8.22 -13.91 4.42
N ASN A 158 -7.15 -14.56 4.90
CA ASN A 158 -7.25 -15.82 5.64
C ASN A 158 -7.92 -15.64 7.02
N HIS A 159 -7.71 -14.51 7.67
CA HIS A 159 -8.27 -14.20 8.99
C HIS A 159 -9.52 -13.30 8.92
N ARG A 160 -10.20 -13.24 7.76
CA ARG A 160 -11.32 -12.31 7.50
C ARG A 160 -12.40 -12.31 8.58
N ASN A 161 -12.73 -13.45 9.14
CA ASN A 161 -13.78 -13.60 10.14
C ASN A 161 -13.28 -13.48 11.59
N ASN A 162 -11.99 -13.22 11.79
CA ASN A 162 -11.38 -13.13 13.11
C ASN A 162 -10.69 -11.77 13.30
N LYS A 163 -11.46 -10.79 13.81
CA LYS A 163 -10.94 -9.43 14.03
C LYS A 163 -9.73 -9.37 14.98
N LYS A 164 -9.67 -10.25 15.99
CA LYS A 164 -8.53 -10.31 16.91
C LYS A 164 -7.26 -10.73 16.18
N GLN A 165 -7.38 -11.74 15.32
CA GLN A 165 -6.26 -12.22 14.51
C GLN A 165 -5.83 -11.16 13.49
N GLN A 166 -6.77 -10.45 12.85
CA GLN A 166 -6.43 -9.34 11.96
C GLN A 166 -5.67 -8.23 12.67
N ILE A 167 -6.05 -7.86 13.89
CA ILE A 167 -5.30 -6.88 14.69
C ILE A 167 -3.87 -7.39 14.97
N LEU A 168 -3.73 -8.66 15.33
CA LEU A 168 -2.43 -9.27 15.58
C LEU A 168 -1.57 -9.28 14.31
N ASP A 169 -2.15 -9.60 13.14
CA ASP A 169 -1.46 -9.53 11.85
C ASP A 169 -0.91 -8.11 11.59
N TYR A 170 -1.73 -7.06 11.82
CA TYR A 170 -1.26 -5.68 11.68
C TYR A 170 -0.09 -5.39 12.63
N VAL A 171 -0.20 -5.75 13.91
CA VAL A 171 0.87 -5.49 14.89
C VAL A 171 2.17 -6.20 14.49
N ILE A 172 2.10 -7.48 14.15
CA ILE A 172 3.28 -8.27 13.78
C ILE A 172 3.93 -7.70 12.52
N TRP A 173 3.18 -7.55 11.43
CA TRP A 173 3.76 -7.15 10.14
C TRP A 173 4.25 -5.69 10.14
N ILE A 174 3.58 -4.79 10.86
CA ILE A 174 4.08 -3.43 11.03
C ILE A 174 5.34 -3.40 11.90
N SER A 175 5.44 -4.25 12.94
CA SER A 175 6.67 -4.38 13.72
C SER A 175 7.84 -4.88 12.88
N VAL A 176 7.60 -5.86 12.00
CA VAL A 176 8.62 -6.33 11.04
C VAL A 176 9.05 -5.20 10.10
N TYR A 177 8.09 -4.45 9.55
CA TYR A 177 8.38 -3.32 8.66
C TYR A 177 9.14 -2.20 9.36
N ALA A 178 8.72 -1.85 10.59
CA ALA A 178 9.42 -0.87 11.42
C ALA A 178 10.86 -1.30 11.70
N ALA A 179 11.09 -2.58 12.02
CA ALA A 179 12.43 -3.13 12.25
C ALA A 179 13.31 -3.03 10.99
N ILE A 180 12.77 -3.32 9.80
CA ILE A 180 13.49 -3.15 8.53
C ILE A 180 13.90 -1.67 8.35
N TYR A 181 12.98 -0.73 8.59
CA TYR A 181 13.28 0.70 8.50
C TYR A 181 14.34 1.15 9.50
N ILE A 182 14.24 0.69 10.76
CA ILE A 182 15.21 1.02 11.82
C ILE A 182 16.62 0.55 11.45
N ILE A 183 16.73 -0.64 10.86
CA ILE A 183 18.02 -1.26 10.56
C ILE A 183 18.64 -0.67 9.29
N PHE A 184 17.85 -0.43 8.25
CA PHE A 184 18.37 -0.15 6.90
C PHE A 184 18.17 1.30 6.43
N ILE A 185 17.31 2.11 7.09
CA ILE A 185 16.96 3.44 6.60
C ILE A 185 17.18 4.50 7.69
N ASP A 186 16.29 4.60 8.67
CA ASP A 186 16.35 5.60 9.75
C ASP A 186 15.50 5.15 10.96
N VAL A 187 16.04 5.31 12.16
CA VAL A 187 15.39 4.89 13.41
C VAL A 187 14.08 5.64 13.64
N PHE A 188 14.07 6.96 13.45
CA PHE A 188 12.88 7.79 13.67
C PHE A 188 11.76 7.42 12.69
N TYR A 189 12.09 7.32 11.40
CA TYR A 189 11.11 6.92 10.38
C TYR A 189 10.67 5.47 10.52
N GLY A 190 11.50 4.60 11.09
CA GLY A 190 11.12 3.24 11.47
C GLY A 190 10.07 3.24 12.58
N LEU A 191 10.26 4.03 13.64
CA LEU A 191 9.26 4.20 14.71
C LEU A 191 7.96 4.83 14.19
N LEU A 192 8.06 5.76 13.23
CA LEU A 192 6.91 6.39 12.59
C LEU A 192 6.01 5.37 11.86
N GLN A 193 6.54 4.22 11.43
CA GLN A 193 5.71 3.18 10.81
C GLN A 193 4.60 2.66 11.73
N PHE A 194 4.77 2.72 13.05
CA PHE A 194 3.71 2.35 14.01
C PHE A 194 2.47 3.25 13.92
N ALA A 195 2.58 4.45 13.35
CA ALA A 195 1.41 5.30 13.06
C ALA A 195 0.39 4.63 12.11
N THR A 196 0.82 3.64 11.36
CA THR A 196 -0.03 2.76 10.54
C THR A 196 -1.15 2.11 11.36
N LEU A 197 -0.90 1.80 12.65
CA LEU A 197 -1.87 1.20 13.56
C LEU A 197 -3.05 2.13 13.89
N PHE A 198 -2.93 3.44 13.65
CA PHE A 198 -4.06 4.39 13.79
C PHE A 198 -5.19 4.12 12.79
N SER A 199 -4.95 3.31 11.77
CA SER A 199 -6.00 2.84 10.86
C SER A 199 -6.93 1.79 11.49
N LEU A 200 -6.47 1.06 12.53
CA LEU A 200 -7.25 -0.04 13.14
C LEU A 200 -8.62 0.43 13.67
N PRO A 201 -8.74 1.55 14.42
CA PRO A 201 -10.04 2.03 14.86
C PRO A 201 -11.02 2.32 13.72
N LEU A 202 -10.52 2.75 12.57
CA LEU A 202 -11.33 2.99 11.37
C LEU A 202 -11.79 1.68 10.75
N LEU A 203 -10.87 0.73 10.56
CA LEU A 203 -11.16 -0.59 10.00
C LEU A 203 -12.08 -1.43 10.90
N MET A 204 -11.95 -1.32 12.22
CA MET A 204 -12.83 -2.01 13.16
C MET A 204 -14.26 -1.48 13.12
N ARG A 205 -14.48 -0.25 12.64
CA ARG A 205 -15.80 0.37 12.44
C ARG A 205 -16.34 0.19 11.02
N TYR A 206 -15.66 -0.53 10.17
CA TYR A 206 -16.19 -0.91 8.85
C TYR A 206 -17.45 -1.75 9.00
N ASP A 207 -18.53 -1.35 8.32
CA ASP A 207 -19.85 -1.98 8.42
C ASP A 207 -20.07 -3.15 7.46
N GLY A 208 -19.06 -3.46 6.64
CA GLY A 208 -19.13 -4.53 5.63
C GLY A 208 -19.84 -4.14 4.34
N THR A 209 -20.31 -2.90 4.21
CA THR A 209 -21.00 -2.43 3.00
C THR A 209 -20.06 -1.72 2.05
N ARG A 210 -20.36 -1.80 0.76
CA ARG A 210 -19.56 -1.13 -0.26
C ARG A 210 -19.68 0.41 -0.20
N GLY A 211 -20.83 0.91 0.22
CA GLY A 211 -21.18 2.32 0.18
C GLY A 211 -21.59 2.83 -1.22
N LYS A 212 -22.08 4.07 -1.29
CA LYS A 212 -22.44 4.74 -2.53
C LYS A 212 -21.19 5.34 -3.17
N HIS A 213 -20.95 5.02 -4.43
CA HIS A 213 -19.87 5.64 -5.19
C HIS A 213 -20.26 7.06 -5.61
N ILE A 214 -19.39 8.02 -5.31
CA ILE A 214 -19.39 9.33 -5.94
C ILE A 214 -18.41 9.21 -7.12
N GLY A 215 -18.93 9.19 -8.35
CA GLY A 215 -18.12 9.05 -9.56
C GLY A 215 -17.99 7.62 -10.10
N SER A 216 -17.07 7.41 -11.02
CA SER A 216 -16.84 6.12 -11.68
C SER A 216 -16.22 5.09 -10.74
N LYS A 217 -16.58 3.80 -10.91
CA LYS A 217 -15.91 2.66 -10.26
C LYS A 217 -14.40 2.59 -10.50
N TRP A 218 -13.92 3.28 -11.54
CA TRP A 218 -12.53 3.36 -11.94
C TRP A 218 -11.77 4.50 -11.24
N PHE A 219 -12.47 5.42 -10.54
CA PHE A 219 -11.88 6.59 -9.91
C PHE A 219 -10.65 6.24 -9.05
N PHE A 220 -10.77 5.24 -8.17
CA PHE A 220 -9.69 4.82 -7.27
C PHE A 220 -8.47 4.24 -8.01
N TYR A 221 -8.67 3.65 -9.19
CA TYR A 221 -7.58 3.12 -10.01
C TYR A 221 -6.82 4.22 -10.74
N TYR A 222 -7.53 5.20 -11.32
CA TYR A 222 -6.90 6.30 -12.03
C TYR A 222 -6.29 7.34 -11.11
N TYR A 223 -6.87 7.55 -9.94
CA TYR A 223 -6.38 8.54 -8.99
C TYR A 223 -4.90 8.32 -8.63
N TYR A 224 -4.51 7.07 -8.37
CA TYR A 224 -3.15 6.74 -7.94
C TYR A 224 -2.07 7.15 -8.97
N PRO A 225 -2.10 6.77 -10.25
CA PRO A 225 -1.10 7.25 -11.20
C PRO A 225 -1.23 8.74 -11.53
N ILE A 226 -2.45 9.29 -11.57
CA ILE A 226 -2.66 10.70 -11.94
C ILE A 226 -2.08 11.65 -10.88
N HIS A 227 -2.35 11.43 -9.58
CA HIS A 227 -1.82 12.32 -8.55
C HIS A 227 -0.29 12.25 -8.47
N LEU A 228 0.31 11.07 -8.68
CA LEU A 228 1.77 10.92 -8.74
C LEU A 228 2.36 11.67 -9.96
N ALA A 229 1.70 11.62 -11.10
CA ALA A 229 2.12 12.39 -12.27
C ALA A 229 2.05 13.91 -12.00
N ILE A 230 1.00 14.37 -11.31
CA ILE A 230 0.89 15.79 -10.88
C ILE A 230 2.04 16.15 -9.93
N ILE A 231 2.33 15.31 -8.92
CA ILE A 231 3.47 15.50 -8.03
C ILE A 231 4.78 15.61 -8.81
N GLY A 232 5.00 14.74 -9.81
CA GLY A 232 6.18 14.79 -10.67
C GLY A 232 6.33 16.09 -11.47
N ILE A 233 5.23 16.63 -11.99
CA ILE A 233 5.23 17.93 -12.66
C ILE A 233 5.67 19.04 -11.69
N PHE A 234 5.05 19.11 -10.51
CA PHE A 234 5.42 20.10 -9.49
C PHE A 234 6.87 19.92 -8.98
N ARG A 235 7.31 18.67 -8.82
CA ARG A 235 8.72 18.37 -8.46
C ARG A 235 9.68 19.00 -9.47
N ILE A 236 9.45 18.80 -10.77
CA ILE A 236 10.31 19.37 -11.82
C ILE A 236 10.29 20.90 -11.78
N ILE A 237 9.11 21.50 -11.60
CA ILE A 237 8.97 22.99 -11.54
C ILE A 237 9.72 23.56 -10.33
N LEU A 238 9.62 22.93 -9.16
CA LEU A 238 10.17 23.44 -7.90
C LEU A 238 11.65 23.15 -7.73
N TYR A 239 12.10 21.97 -8.16
CA TYR A 239 13.41 21.43 -7.79
C TYR A 239 14.22 20.89 -8.97
N GLY A 240 13.67 20.88 -10.18
CA GLY A 240 14.29 20.21 -11.32
C GLY A 240 14.23 18.68 -11.19
N ASN A 241 15.27 18.00 -11.69
CA ASN A 241 15.28 16.52 -11.73
C ASN A 241 15.96 15.92 -10.49
N ILE A 242 15.47 16.21 -9.29
CA ILE A 242 15.95 15.59 -8.04
C ILE A 242 15.04 14.44 -7.61
N SER A 243 15.57 13.50 -6.79
CA SER A 243 14.75 12.53 -6.07
C SER A 243 14.12 13.18 -4.84
N LEU A 244 12.84 12.91 -4.56
CA LEU A 244 12.14 13.34 -3.34
C LEU A 244 12.36 12.35 -2.18
N VAL A 245 12.72 11.13 -2.50
CA VAL A 245 13.00 10.03 -1.56
C VAL A 245 14.45 9.59 -1.68
N LEU A 246 14.92 8.83 -0.70
CA LEU A 246 16.29 8.32 -0.65
C LEU A 246 16.60 7.39 -1.82
#